data_0359fb3b4ce9c030783617f37fbc31eb
#
_entry.id   0359fb3b4ce9c030783617f37fbc31eb
#
_cell.length_a   1.000
_cell.length_b   1.000
_cell.length_c   1.000
_cell.angle_alpha   90.00
_cell.angle_beta   90.00
_cell.angle_gamma   90.00
#
_symmetry.space_group_name_H-M   'P 1'
#
loop_
_entity.id
_entity.type
_entity.pdbx_description
1 polymer ?
#
loop_
_entity_poly.entity_id
_entity_poly.type
_entity_poly.pdbx_seq_one_letter_code
_entity_poly.pdbx_strand_id
1 'polypeptide(L)'
;MATNDEKSKALAAALGQIEKQFGKGAIMKLGDTQALDVESISTGSIGLDVALGIGGLPMGRVVEIFGPESSGKTTLTLSVIAQAQKAGKVCAFIDAEHALDPIYAAKLGVDVKELLVSQPDNGEQALEICDALVRSGAVDVIIVDSVAALTPKAEIEGDMGDSHVGLQARLMSQALRKLTGQIKNANCLVVFINQIRMKIGVMFGNPETTTGGNALKFYSSVRLDIRRVGAVKDGDEIIGNETRVKVVKNKLAPPFRQVDFQILYGEGISKNGELIELGVKHKLVDKSGAWYAYNGDKIGQGKANAMKWLAENPTVAAELENKIRAELLANPEQALLADIETNSEEKEDFE
;
A
#
# COMPACT_ATOMS: atom_id res chain seq x y z
N MET A 1 -11.13 -39.65 -33.20
CA MET A 1 -10.52 -38.82 -32.12
C MET A 1 -9.06 -38.66 -32.49
N ALA A 2 -8.55 -37.40 -32.52
CA ALA A 2 -7.13 -37.16 -32.83
C ALA A 2 -6.25 -37.83 -31.78
N THR A 3 -5.17 -38.47 -32.23
CA THR A 3 -4.21 -39.11 -31.33
C THR A 3 -3.49 -38.06 -30.50
N ASN A 4 -2.90 -38.45 -29.38
CA ASN A 4 -2.21 -37.51 -28.48
C ASN A 4 -1.03 -36.81 -29.20
N ASP A 5 -0.43 -37.49 -30.17
CA ASP A 5 0.67 -36.97 -30.97
C ASP A 5 0.21 -35.94 -32.03
N GLU A 6 -0.97 -36.12 -32.62
CA GLU A 6 -1.59 -35.11 -33.51
C GLU A 6 -1.98 -33.84 -32.77
N LYS A 7 -2.51 -33.96 -31.54
CA LYS A 7 -2.84 -32.79 -30.68
C LYS A 7 -1.58 -32.01 -30.27
N SER A 8 -0.49 -32.73 -29.95
CA SER A 8 0.79 -32.10 -29.60
C SER A 8 1.39 -31.29 -30.75
N LYS A 9 1.37 -31.87 -31.98
CA LYS A 9 1.84 -31.19 -33.20
C LYS A 9 0.98 -29.97 -33.54
N ALA A 10 -0.34 -30.08 -33.42
CA ALA A 10 -1.26 -28.97 -33.66
C ALA A 10 -1.06 -27.83 -32.64
N LEU A 11 -0.83 -28.18 -31.35
CA LEU A 11 -0.54 -27.21 -30.33
C LEU A 11 0.79 -26.48 -30.58
N ALA A 12 1.85 -27.21 -30.92
CA ALA A 12 3.16 -26.63 -31.24
C ALA A 12 3.08 -25.67 -32.45
N ALA A 13 2.32 -26.03 -33.48
CA ALA A 13 2.08 -25.16 -34.63
C ALA A 13 1.31 -23.90 -34.26
N ALA A 14 0.26 -23.99 -33.41
CA ALA A 14 -0.51 -22.85 -32.92
C ALA A 14 0.36 -21.93 -32.06
N LEU A 15 1.18 -22.44 -31.14
CA LEU A 15 2.11 -21.68 -30.34
C LEU A 15 3.12 -20.91 -31.20
N GLY A 16 3.72 -21.57 -32.20
CA GLY A 16 4.64 -20.92 -33.14
C GLY A 16 3.97 -19.82 -33.98
N GLN A 17 2.70 -19.99 -34.35
CA GLN A 17 1.95 -18.98 -35.07
C GLN A 17 1.65 -17.76 -34.17
N ILE A 18 1.27 -17.98 -32.90
CA ILE A 18 1.02 -16.92 -31.91
C ILE A 18 2.30 -16.12 -31.65
N GLU A 19 3.44 -16.80 -31.45
CA GLU A 19 4.71 -16.12 -31.25
C GLU A 19 5.16 -15.32 -32.46
N LYS A 20 4.90 -15.82 -33.66
CA LYS A 20 5.22 -15.11 -34.90
C LYS A 20 4.34 -13.90 -35.14
N GLN A 21 3.08 -13.95 -34.72
CA GLN A 21 2.10 -12.86 -34.90
C GLN A 21 2.17 -11.79 -33.79
N PHE A 22 2.39 -12.20 -32.55
CA PHE A 22 2.29 -11.33 -31.37
C PHE A 22 3.62 -11.13 -30.63
N GLY A 23 4.69 -11.79 -31.07
CA GLY A 23 6.02 -11.71 -30.47
C GLY A 23 6.32 -12.82 -29.48
N LYS A 24 7.62 -13.02 -29.18
CA LYS A 24 8.07 -13.99 -28.17
C LYS A 24 7.50 -13.63 -26.80
N GLY A 25 6.98 -14.63 -26.08
CA GLY A 25 6.39 -14.45 -24.75
C GLY A 25 4.90 -14.08 -24.77
N ALA A 26 4.26 -13.97 -25.97
CA ALA A 26 2.82 -13.74 -26.08
C ALA A 26 2.00 -14.88 -25.44
N ILE A 27 2.56 -16.09 -25.41
CA ILE A 27 2.02 -17.26 -24.71
C ILE A 27 3.17 -18.02 -24.05
N MET A 28 2.97 -18.47 -22.82
CA MET A 28 3.98 -19.23 -22.06
C MET A 28 3.29 -20.26 -21.17
N LYS A 29 3.98 -21.32 -20.81
CA LYS A 29 3.52 -22.25 -19.79
C LYS A 29 3.80 -21.63 -18.42
N LEU A 30 2.84 -21.68 -17.51
CA LEU A 30 2.97 -21.10 -16.16
C LEU A 30 4.17 -21.69 -15.38
N GLY A 31 4.51 -22.96 -15.62
CA GLY A 31 5.65 -23.62 -14.98
C GLY A 31 7.02 -23.23 -15.57
N ASP A 32 7.06 -22.65 -16.77
CA ASP A 32 8.30 -22.18 -17.41
C ASP A 32 8.65 -20.75 -16.97
N THR A 33 7.72 -20.06 -16.30
CA THR A 33 7.95 -18.76 -15.68
C THR A 33 8.59 -19.01 -14.32
N GLN A 34 9.84 -18.56 -14.14
CA GLN A 34 10.34 -18.28 -12.78
C GLN A 34 9.26 -17.47 -12.09
N ALA A 35 8.91 -17.82 -10.85
CA ALA A 35 7.93 -17.09 -10.04
C ALA A 35 8.17 -15.60 -10.30
N LEU A 36 7.16 -14.89 -10.84
CA LEU A 36 7.31 -13.50 -11.22
C LEU A 36 7.73 -12.74 -9.96
N ASP A 37 9.01 -12.46 -9.87
CA ASP A 37 9.58 -11.64 -8.80
C ASP A 37 9.06 -10.22 -9.03
N VAL A 38 7.91 -9.91 -8.41
CA VAL A 38 7.26 -8.62 -8.57
C VAL A 38 8.02 -7.64 -7.71
N GLU A 39 8.73 -6.72 -8.34
CA GLU A 39 9.38 -5.60 -7.65
C GLU A 39 8.35 -4.88 -6.77
N SER A 40 8.74 -4.50 -5.56
CA SER A 40 7.88 -3.83 -4.60
C SER A 40 8.55 -2.60 -4.00
N ILE A 41 7.73 -1.64 -3.59
CA ILE A 41 8.16 -0.45 -2.84
C ILE A 41 7.69 -0.59 -1.40
N SER A 42 8.61 -0.47 -0.45
CA SER A 42 8.29 -0.49 0.98
C SER A 42 7.26 0.60 1.32
N THR A 43 6.35 0.28 2.20
CA THR A 43 5.37 1.24 2.73
C THR A 43 5.96 2.15 3.82
N GLY A 44 7.15 1.81 4.32
CA GLY A 44 7.75 2.42 5.49
C GLY A 44 7.36 1.76 6.81
N SER A 45 6.31 0.91 6.82
CA SER A 45 5.94 0.02 7.91
C SER A 45 6.44 -1.38 7.60
N ILE A 46 7.26 -1.94 8.49
CA ILE A 46 7.82 -3.30 8.33
C ILE A 46 6.70 -4.33 8.42
N GLY A 47 5.81 -4.16 9.38
CA GLY A 47 4.67 -5.05 9.57
C GLY A 47 3.75 -5.08 8.34
N LEU A 48 3.47 -3.91 7.74
CA LEU A 48 2.64 -3.85 6.54
C LEU A 48 3.34 -4.47 5.32
N ASP A 49 4.64 -4.24 5.15
CA ASP A 49 5.44 -4.84 4.09
C ASP A 49 5.40 -6.38 4.15
N VAL A 50 5.51 -6.94 5.37
CA VAL A 50 5.37 -8.38 5.63
C VAL A 50 3.93 -8.86 5.37
N ALA A 51 2.92 -8.11 5.82
CA ALA A 51 1.52 -8.46 5.60
C ALA A 51 1.15 -8.48 4.10
N LEU A 52 1.81 -7.67 3.28
CA LEU A 52 1.67 -7.68 1.82
C LEU A 52 2.31 -8.90 1.16
N GLY A 53 3.23 -9.60 1.85
CA GLY A 53 3.82 -10.87 1.43
C GLY A 53 4.93 -10.78 0.38
N ILE A 54 5.17 -9.59 -0.17
CA ILE A 54 6.21 -9.31 -1.19
C ILE A 54 7.16 -8.18 -0.76
N GLY A 55 7.09 -7.75 0.52
CA GLY A 55 7.96 -6.72 1.04
C GLY A 55 7.54 -5.28 0.75
N GLY A 56 6.31 -5.04 0.27
CA GLY A 56 5.81 -3.70 -0.02
C GLY A 56 4.66 -3.67 -1.03
N LEU A 57 4.39 -2.50 -1.58
CA LEU A 57 3.39 -2.31 -2.65
C LEU A 57 3.94 -2.73 -4.00
N PRO A 58 3.17 -3.49 -4.82
CA PRO A 58 3.66 -4.07 -6.07
C PRO A 58 3.85 -3.03 -7.17
N MET A 59 5.01 -3.02 -7.82
CA MET A 59 5.26 -2.26 -9.03
C MET A 59 4.43 -2.80 -10.21
N GLY A 60 4.11 -1.94 -11.18
CA GLY A 60 3.31 -2.30 -12.35
C GLY A 60 1.84 -2.61 -12.02
N ARG A 61 1.33 -2.13 -10.89
CA ARG A 61 -0.03 -2.44 -10.40
C ARG A 61 -0.79 -1.21 -9.92
N VAL A 62 -2.10 -1.36 -9.90
CA VAL A 62 -3.02 -0.41 -9.24
C VAL A 62 -3.25 -0.88 -7.81
N VAL A 63 -3.12 0.06 -6.88
CA VAL A 63 -3.38 -0.12 -5.44
C VAL A 63 -4.46 0.88 -5.00
N GLU A 64 -5.37 0.48 -4.14
CA GLU A 64 -6.32 1.37 -3.47
C GLU A 64 -6.07 1.38 -1.97
N ILE A 65 -5.91 2.58 -1.40
CA ILE A 65 -5.85 2.81 0.05
C ILE A 65 -7.08 3.60 0.44
N PHE A 66 -7.92 3.05 1.29
CA PHE A 66 -9.17 3.70 1.67
C PHE A 66 -9.41 3.62 3.17
N GLY A 67 -10.18 4.57 3.67
CA GLY A 67 -10.51 4.66 5.10
C GLY A 67 -11.24 5.97 5.43
N PRO A 68 -11.65 6.13 6.70
CA PRO A 68 -12.23 7.38 7.18
C PRO A 68 -11.29 8.57 7.02
N GLU A 69 -11.83 9.75 7.16
CA GLU A 69 -11.02 10.97 7.27
C GLU A 69 -10.05 10.87 8.45
N SER A 70 -8.88 11.50 8.32
CA SER A 70 -7.83 11.52 9.36
C SER A 70 -7.34 10.14 9.83
N SER A 71 -7.52 9.09 9.00
CA SER A 71 -7.05 7.73 9.31
C SER A 71 -5.57 7.48 8.98
N GLY A 72 -4.88 8.45 8.36
CA GLY A 72 -3.46 8.32 7.97
C GLY A 72 -3.21 7.90 6.52
N LYS A 73 -4.21 7.97 5.62
CA LYS A 73 -4.07 7.61 4.19
C LYS A 73 -2.94 8.37 3.51
N THR A 74 -2.99 9.70 3.57
CA THR A 74 -1.97 10.58 2.96
C THR A 74 -0.61 10.39 3.62
N THR A 75 -0.55 10.22 4.95
CA THR A 75 0.70 9.91 5.68
C THR A 75 1.33 8.61 5.18
N LEU A 76 0.54 7.55 5.01
CA LEU A 76 1.05 6.27 4.48
C LEU A 76 1.57 6.42 3.05
N THR A 77 0.86 7.15 2.18
CA THR A 77 1.31 7.34 0.78
C THR A 77 2.53 8.23 0.68
N LEU A 78 2.66 9.27 1.52
CA LEU A 78 3.90 10.07 1.61
C LEU A 78 5.07 9.23 2.12
N SER A 79 4.85 8.31 3.05
CA SER A 79 5.87 7.35 3.46
C SER A 79 6.30 6.45 2.29
N VAL A 80 5.36 5.95 1.47
CA VAL A 80 5.67 5.19 0.24
C VAL A 80 6.53 6.01 -0.72
N ILE A 81 6.18 7.29 -0.95
CA ILE A 81 6.99 8.21 -1.79
C ILE A 81 8.41 8.34 -1.23
N ALA A 82 8.54 8.57 0.08
CA ALA A 82 9.85 8.72 0.71
C ALA A 82 10.72 7.45 0.56
N GLN A 83 10.11 6.25 0.67
CA GLN A 83 10.83 4.99 0.45
C GLN A 83 11.19 4.81 -1.04
N ALA A 84 10.28 5.15 -1.96
CA ALA A 84 10.53 5.09 -3.40
C ALA A 84 11.68 6.01 -3.82
N GLN A 85 11.69 7.27 -3.37
CA GLN A 85 12.76 8.23 -3.64
C GLN A 85 14.11 7.77 -3.07
N LYS A 86 14.14 7.17 -1.87
CA LYS A 86 15.36 6.54 -1.31
C LYS A 86 15.89 5.40 -2.17
N ALA A 87 15.02 4.70 -2.89
CA ALA A 87 15.37 3.68 -3.87
C ALA A 87 15.71 4.24 -5.26
N GLY A 88 15.81 5.58 -5.40
CA GLY A 88 16.13 6.26 -6.67
C GLY A 88 14.97 6.30 -7.67
N LYS A 89 13.73 6.12 -7.22
CA LYS A 89 12.53 6.13 -8.04
C LYS A 89 11.96 7.53 -8.22
N VAL A 90 11.43 7.82 -9.39
CA VAL A 90 10.74 9.07 -9.70
C VAL A 90 9.28 8.98 -9.28
N CYS A 91 8.82 9.97 -8.50
CA CYS A 91 7.49 9.99 -7.91
C CYS A 91 6.68 11.19 -8.36
N ALA A 92 5.37 10.99 -8.53
CA ALA A 92 4.40 12.05 -8.80
C ALA A 92 3.22 11.97 -7.83
N PHE A 93 2.68 13.13 -7.47
CA PHE A 93 1.51 13.29 -6.62
C PHE A 93 0.46 14.15 -7.34
N ILE A 94 -0.69 13.55 -7.63
CA ILE A 94 -1.84 14.23 -8.22
C ILE A 94 -2.78 14.61 -7.08
N ASP A 95 -2.69 15.87 -6.67
CA ASP A 95 -3.40 16.46 -5.53
C ASP A 95 -4.73 17.06 -5.98
N ALA A 96 -5.75 16.21 -6.10
CA ALA A 96 -7.10 16.65 -6.47
C ALA A 96 -7.87 17.30 -5.30
N GLU A 97 -7.40 17.14 -4.06
CA GLU A 97 -7.97 17.81 -2.87
C GLU A 97 -7.33 19.18 -2.61
N HIS A 98 -6.23 19.53 -3.30
CA HIS A 98 -5.44 20.76 -3.09
C HIS A 98 -4.99 20.94 -1.62
N ALA A 99 -4.63 19.84 -0.97
CA ALA A 99 -4.38 19.79 0.47
C ALA A 99 -2.97 19.27 0.83
N LEU A 100 -2.09 19.05 -0.14
CA LEU A 100 -0.73 18.59 0.11
C LEU A 100 0.10 19.67 0.82
N ASP A 101 0.53 19.38 2.03
CA ASP A 101 1.45 20.23 2.80
C ASP A 101 2.91 19.81 2.52
N PRO A 102 3.71 20.65 1.83
CA PRO A 102 5.11 20.34 1.53
C PRO A 102 5.99 20.29 2.78
N ILE A 103 5.66 21.03 3.84
CA ILE A 103 6.41 21.01 5.11
C ILE A 103 6.20 19.67 5.79
N TYR A 104 4.96 19.19 5.82
CA TYR A 104 4.64 17.88 6.37
C TYR A 104 5.27 16.75 5.55
N ALA A 105 5.19 16.81 4.21
CA ALA A 105 5.83 15.84 3.34
C ALA A 105 7.35 15.75 3.57
N ALA A 106 8.03 16.91 3.69
CA ALA A 106 9.46 16.95 3.98
C ALA A 106 9.81 16.31 5.34
N LYS A 107 8.98 16.53 6.38
CA LYS A 107 9.15 15.89 7.70
C LYS A 107 9.04 14.38 7.63
N LEU A 108 8.21 13.84 6.73
CA LEU A 108 8.07 12.40 6.50
C LEU A 108 9.22 11.82 5.66
N GLY A 109 10.19 12.64 5.25
CA GLY A 109 11.36 12.23 4.50
C GLY A 109 11.20 12.26 2.99
N VAL A 110 10.15 12.93 2.48
CA VAL A 110 9.96 13.17 1.04
C VAL A 110 10.93 14.26 0.59
N ASP A 111 11.66 14.01 -0.47
CA ASP A 111 12.37 15.07 -1.20
C ASP A 111 11.37 15.87 -2.03
N VAL A 112 10.94 16.99 -1.46
CA VAL A 112 9.92 17.87 -2.07
C VAL A 112 10.42 18.60 -3.32
N LYS A 113 11.73 18.65 -3.56
CA LYS A 113 12.30 19.26 -4.75
C LYS A 113 12.19 18.33 -5.96
N GLU A 114 12.26 17.03 -5.72
CA GLU A 114 12.20 15.99 -6.75
C GLU A 114 10.78 15.41 -6.92
N LEU A 115 9.83 15.75 -6.05
CA LEU A 115 8.46 15.29 -6.16
C LEU A 115 7.70 16.10 -7.21
N LEU A 116 7.21 15.42 -8.25
CA LEU A 116 6.31 16.03 -9.25
C LEU A 116 4.92 16.19 -8.63
N VAL A 117 4.37 17.40 -8.63
CA VAL A 117 3.03 17.67 -8.09
C VAL A 117 2.16 18.27 -9.17
N SER A 118 0.92 17.78 -9.29
CA SER A 118 -0.12 18.32 -10.16
C SER A 118 -1.39 18.56 -9.35
N GLN A 119 -2.04 19.70 -9.58
CA GLN A 119 -3.31 20.07 -8.96
C GLN A 119 -4.36 20.30 -10.06
N PRO A 120 -5.04 19.23 -10.50
CA PRO A 120 -5.98 19.28 -11.61
C PRO A 120 -7.31 19.94 -11.21
N ASP A 121 -7.98 20.59 -12.17
CA ASP A 121 -9.27 21.26 -11.94
C ASP A 121 -10.47 20.30 -11.95
N ASN A 122 -10.32 19.10 -12.55
CA ASN A 122 -11.38 18.11 -12.66
C ASN A 122 -10.83 16.68 -12.78
N GLY A 123 -11.72 15.70 -12.68
CA GLY A 123 -11.37 14.28 -12.69
C GLY A 123 -10.77 13.80 -14.02
N GLU A 124 -11.28 14.31 -15.16
CA GLU A 124 -10.75 13.99 -16.48
C GLU A 124 -9.29 14.43 -16.61
N GLN A 125 -9.00 15.68 -16.23
CA GLN A 125 -7.65 16.24 -16.26
C GLN A 125 -6.70 15.45 -15.36
N ALA A 126 -7.11 15.09 -14.14
CA ALA A 126 -6.33 14.28 -13.22
C ALA A 126 -5.94 12.93 -13.83
N LEU A 127 -6.90 12.24 -14.43
CA LEU A 127 -6.70 10.92 -15.01
C LEU A 127 -5.93 10.96 -16.34
N GLU A 128 -6.07 12.03 -17.13
CA GLU A 128 -5.26 12.27 -18.34
C GLU A 128 -3.80 12.57 -17.99
N ILE A 129 -3.54 13.35 -16.94
CA ILE A 129 -2.19 13.59 -16.43
C ILE A 129 -1.58 12.27 -15.95
N CYS A 130 -2.32 11.47 -15.17
CA CYS A 130 -1.90 10.14 -14.74
C CYS A 130 -1.55 9.25 -15.96
N ASP A 131 -2.39 9.21 -16.98
CA ASP A 131 -2.17 8.45 -18.22
C ASP A 131 -0.90 8.92 -18.96
N ALA A 132 -0.68 10.23 -19.07
CA ALA A 132 0.51 10.78 -19.70
C ALA A 132 1.80 10.41 -18.95
N LEU A 133 1.79 10.51 -17.61
CA LEU A 133 2.92 10.14 -16.76
C LEU A 133 3.24 8.64 -16.86
N VAL A 134 2.23 7.77 -16.81
CA VAL A 134 2.42 6.31 -16.98
C VAL A 134 2.99 6.00 -18.35
N ARG A 135 2.45 6.59 -19.42
CA ARG A 135 2.90 6.35 -20.80
C ARG A 135 4.32 6.85 -21.07
N SER A 136 4.77 7.85 -20.34
CA SER A 136 6.15 8.32 -20.48
C SER A 136 7.19 7.27 -20.12
N GLY A 137 6.84 6.31 -19.25
CA GLY A 137 7.76 5.30 -18.72
C GLY A 137 8.87 5.88 -17.81
N ALA A 138 8.77 7.17 -17.47
CA ALA A 138 9.80 7.89 -16.69
C ALA A 138 9.38 8.08 -15.22
N VAL A 139 8.14 7.74 -14.84
CA VAL A 139 7.62 7.86 -13.47
C VAL A 139 7.32 6.48 -12.92
N ASP A 140 7.90 6.19 -11.78
CA ASP A 140 7.80 4.87 -11.14
C ASP A 140 6.60 4.77 -10.21
N VAL A 141 6.27 5.85 -9.48
CA VAL A 141 5.19 5.87 -8.48
C VAL A 141 4.31 7.09 -8.69
N ILE A 142 3.01 6.88 -8.78
CA ILE A 142 2.01 7.94 -8.90
C ILE A 142 0.98 7.76 -7.79
N ILE A 143 0.76 8.81 -7.00
CA ILE A 143 -0.30 8.87 -6.00
C ILE A 143 -1.41 9.78 -6.53
N VAL A 144 -2.66 9.37 -6.40
CA VAL A 144 -3.86 10.19 -6.72
C VAL A 144 -4.65 10.39 -5.43
N ASP A 145 -4.65 11.60 -4.91
CA ASP A 145 -5.34 11.99 -3.66
C ASP A 145 -6.41 13.04 -3.94
N SER A 146 -7.67 12.75 -3.84
CA SER A 146 -8.29 11.45 -3.68
C SER A 146 -9.34 11.20 -4.77
N VAL A 147 -9.74 9.92 -4.95
CA VAL A 147 -10.84 9.57 -5.89
C VAL A 147 -12.12 10.35 -5.59
N ALA A 148 -12.39 10.66 -4.32
CA ALA A 148 -13.57 11.43 -3.91
C ALA A 148 -13.59 12.85 -4.52
N ALA A 149 -12.42 13.44 -4.77
CA ALA A 149 -12.25 14.77 -5.35
C ALA A 149 -12.19 14.77 -6.89
N LEU A 150 -12.16 13.60 -7.54
CA LEU A 150 -12.20 13.49 -9.00
C LEU A 150 -13.61 13.80 -9.54
N THR A 151 -14.00 15.07 -9.46
CA THR A 151 -15.29 15.54 -9.96
C THR A 151 -15.26 15.59 -11.49
N PRO A 152 -16.22 14.94 -12.18
CA PRO A 152 -16.33 15.05 -13.63
C PRO A 152 -16.55 16.50 -14.09
N LYS A 153 -15.91 16.88 -15.19
CA LYS A 153 -16.03 18.23 -15.77
C LYS A 153 -17.49 18.66 -15.99
N ALA A 154 -18.32 17.75 -16.51
CA ALA A 154 -19.74 17.99 -16.72
C ALA A 154 -20.53 18.29 -15.43
N GLU A 155 -20.07 17.77 -14.28
CA GLU A 155 -20.66 18.07 -12.98
C GLU A 155 -20.25 19.46 -12.48
N ILE A 156 -19.02 19.89 -12.79
CA ILE A 156 -18.52 21.22 -12.42
C ILE A 156 -19.20 22.33 -13.27
N GLU A 157 -19.44 22.04 -14.55
CA GLU A 157 -20.05 22.97 -15.50
C GLU A 157 -21.59 23.00 -15.43
N GLY A 158 -22.22 22.05 -14.72
CA GLY A 158 -23.66 21.97 -14.49
C GLY A 158 -24.17 22.95 -13.45
N ASP A 159 -25.49 23.17 -13.44
CA ASP A 159 -26.13 24.01 -12.44
C ASP A 159 -26.23 23.30 -11.07
N MET A 160 -26.25 24.08 -9.98
CA MET A 160 -26.45 23.56 -8.64
C MET A 160 -27.83 22.88 -8.52
N GLY A 161 -27.81 21.57 -8.24
CA GLY A 161 -29.02 20.74 -8.15
C GLY A 161 -29.22 19.79 -9.32
N ASP A 162 -28.42 19.89 -10.36
CA ASP A 162 -28.45 18.93 -11.46
C ASP A 162 -28.06 17.53 -11.00
N SER A 163 -28.72 16.52 -11.57
CA SER A 163 -28.47 15.13 -11.23
C SER A 163 -27.40 14.53 -12.14
N HIS A 164 -26.22 14.31 -11.61
CA HIS A 164 -25.08 13.72 -12.34
C HIS A 164 -24.79 12.26 -11.91
N VAL A 165 -25.84 11.47 -11.74
CA VAL A 165 -25.74 10.09 -11.21
C VAL A 165 -24.78 9.23 -12.04
N GLY A 166 -23.75 8.73 -11.38
CA GLY A 166 -22.83 7.72 -11.92
C GLY A 166 -21.77 8.26 -12.90
N LEU A 167 -21.64 9.55 -13.12
CA LEU A 167 -20.60 10.11 -14.00
C LEU A 167 -19.19 9.76 -13.49
N GLN A 168 -18.91 9.98 -12.22
CA GLN A 168 -17.61 9.63 -11.62
C GLN A 168 -17.30 8.13 -11.75
N ALA A 169 -18.29 7.25 -11.56
CA ALA A 169 -18.10 5.82 -11.70
C ALA A 169 -17.79 5.41 -13.16
N ARG A 170 -18.41 6.07 -14.14
CA ARG A 170 -18.11 5.89 -15.57
C ARG A 170 -16.71 6.35 -15.91
N LEU A 171 -16.32 7.54 -15.44
CA LEU A 171 -14.99 8.12 -15.62
C LEU A 171 -13.90 7.17 -15.07
N MET A 172 -14.05 6.71 -13.84
CA MET A 172 -13.13 5.77 -13.22
C MET A 172 -13.06 4.44 -13.98
N SER A 173 -14.20 3.91 -14.42
CA SER A 173 -14.24 2.65 -15.19
C SER A 173 -13.54 2.77 -16.54
N GLN A 174 -13.70 3.90 -17.23
CA GLN A 174 -13.03 4.19 -18.51
C GLN A 174 -11.53 4.35 -18.31
N ALA A 175 -11.10 5.15 -17.34
CA ALA A 175 -9.71 5.42 -17.05
C ALA A 175 -8.96 4.13 -16.66
N LEU A 176 -9.49 3.33 -15.74
CA LEU A 176 -8.82 2.11 -15.28
C LEU A 176 -8.70 1.05 -16.36
N ARG A 177 -9.68 0.94 -17.28
CA ARG A 177 -9.55 0.08 -18.46
C ARG A 177 -8.38 0.47 -19.36
N LYS A 178 -8.16 1.79 -19.53
CA LYS A 178 -7.08 2.32 -20.34
C LYS A 178 -5.72 2.20 -19.63
N LEU A 179 -5.68 2.57 -18.34
CA LEU A 179 -4.45 2.67 -17.55
C LEU A 179 -3.84 1.31 -17.20
N THR A 180 -4.66 0.29 -16.87
CA THR A 180 -4.15 -0.96 -16.27
C THR A 180 -3.11 -1.66 -17.12
N GLY A 181 -3.30 -1.73 -18.43
CA GLY A 181 -2.33 -2.33 -19.35
C GLY A 181 -1.04 -1.53 -19.45
N GLN A 182 -1.15 -0.21 -19.47
CA GLN A 182 -0.01 0.70 -19.58
C GLN A 182 0.80 0.72 -18.28
N ILE A 183 0.14 0.72 -17.11
CA ILE A 183 0.74 0.63 -15.78
C ILE A 183 1.62 -0.62 -15.67
N LYS A 184 1.12 -1.79 -16.14
CA LYS A 184 1.89 -3.01 -16.17
C LYS A 184 3.12 -2.90 -17.08
N ASN A 185 2.95 -2.35 -18.28
CA ASN A 185 4.02 -2.26 -19.29
C ASN A 185 5.12 -1.25 -18.86
N ALA A 186 4.73 -0.15 -18.22
CA ALA A 186 5.65 0.86 -17.70
C ALA A 186 6.29 0.46 -16.35
N ASN A 187 5.88 -0.66 -15.74
CA ASN A 187 6.26 -1.06 -14.39
C ASN A 187 6.02 0.05 -13.35
N CYS A 188 4.97 0.87 -13.54
CA CYS A 188 4.62 1.99 -12.66
C CYS A 188 3.65 1.54 -11.57
N LEU A 189 3.87 1.94 -10.32
CA LEU A 189 2.91 1.79 -9.23
C LEU A 189 1.95 2.98 -9.22
N VAL A 190 0.64 2.73 -9.34
CA VAL A 190 -0.38 3.79 -9.19
C VAL A 190 -1.24 3.50 -7.97
N VAL A 191 -1.20 4.42 -7.00
CA VAL A 191 -1.97 4.34 -5.75
C VAL A 191 -3.10 5.35 -5.79
N PHE A 192 -4.33 4.87 -5.65
CA PHE A 192 -5.51 5.72 -5.47
C PHE A 192 -5.89 5.78 -3.99
N ILE A 193 -5.90 6.97 -3.44
CA ILE A 193 -6.48 7.23 -2.13
C ILE A 193 -7.98 7.38 -2.28
N ASN A 194 -8.77 6.76 -1.40
CA ASN A 194 -10.22 6.81 -1.47
C ASN A 194 -10.86 7.04 -0.10
N GLN A 195 -12.05 7.60 -0.12
CA GLN A 195 -12.84 7.86 1.08
C GLN A 195 -13.97 6.84 1.20
N ILE A 196 -14.40 6.57 2.44
CA ILE A 196 -15.55 5.74 2.73
C ILE A 196 -16.82 6.60 2.67
N ARG A 197 -17.88 6.03 2.13
CA ARG A 197 -19.24 6.56 2.14
C ARG A 197 -20.20 5.48 2.66
N MET A 198 -21.28 5.92 3.27
CA MET A 198 -22.31 5.01 3.76
C MET A 198 -23.42 4.87 2.74
N LYS A 199 -23.79 3.64 2.40
CA LYS A 199 -24.96 3.35 1.55
C LYS A 199 -26.23 3.58 2.36
N ILE A 200 -27.12 4.39 1.83
CA ILE A 200 -28.45 4.62 2.43
C ILE A 200 -29.32 3.38 2.25
N GLY A 201 -30.06 2.98 3.27
CA GLY A 201 -31.05 1.90 3.20
C GLY A 201 -30.50 0.47 3.34
N VAL A 202 -29.21 0.30 3.66
CA VAL A 202 -28.65 -1.03 3.96
C VAL A 202 -28.95 -1.40 5.41
N MET A 203 -29.93 -2.28 5.62
CA MET A 203 -30.32 -2.76 6.96
C MET A 203 -29.48 -3.95 7.43
N PHE A 204 -28.89 -4.74 6.50
CA PHE A 204 -28.11 -5.93 6.80
C PHE A 204 -26.79 -5.91 6.00
N GLY A 205 -25.71 -6.39 6.62
CA GLY A 205 -24.38 -6.42 6.02
C GLY A 205 -23.61 -5.09 6.21
N ASN A 206 -22.50 -4.94 5.50
CA ASN A 206 -21.64 -3.76 5.62
C ASN A 206 -22.16 -2.61 4.72
N PRO A 207 -22.63 -1.48 5.29
CA PRO A 207 -23.09 -0.33 4.53
C PRO A 207 -21.95 0.48 3.91
N GLU A 208 -20.71 0.28 4.33
CA GLU A 208 -19.55 1.05 3.85
C GLU A 208 -19.25 0.75 2.38
N THR A 209 -18.97 1.79 1.63
CA THR A 209 -18.50 1.68 0.24
C THR A 209 -17.50 2.80 -0.04
N THR A 210 -16.65 2.62 -1.06
CA THR A 210 -15.72 3.64 -1.53
C THR A 210 -16.35 4.45 -2.66
N THR A 211 -15.87 5.69 -2.88
CA THR A 211 -16.31 6.56 -3.99
C THR A 211 -15.80 6.05 -5.34
N GLY A 212 -16.30 6.59 -6.46
CA GLY A 212 -15.86 6.21 -7.81
C GLY A 212 -16.40 4.87 -8.31
N GLY A 213 -17.44 4.31 -7.67
CA GLY A 213 -18.10 3.06 -8.06
C GLY A 213 -17.29 1.80 -7.74
N ASN A 214 -17.45 0.75 -8.54
CA ASN A 214 -16.81 -0.54 -8.29
C ASN A 214 -15.51 -0.78 -9.08
N ALA A 215 -15.10 0.14 -9.95
CA ALA A 215 -13.98 -0.08 -10.86
C ALA A 215 -12.67 -0.40 -10.10
N LEU A 216 -12.30 0.39 -9.09
CA LEU A 216 -11.11 0.13 -8.28
C LEU A 216 -11.17 -1.21 -7.55
N LYS A 217 -12.34 -1.65 -7.10
CA LYS A 217 -12.50 -2.97 -6.45
C LYS A 217 -12.07 -4.12 -7.37
N PHE A 218 -12.27 -3.99 -8.68
CA PHE A 218 -11.90 -5.00 -9.66
C PHE A 218 -10.47 -4.82 -10.17
N TYR A 219 -10.08 -3.58 -10.54
CA TYR A 219 -8.79 -3.32 -11.19
C TYR A 219 -7.61 -3.33 -10.23
N SER A 220 -7.77 -2.91 -8.96
CA SER A 220 -6.69 -2.95 -7.99
C SER A 220 -6.18 -4.37 -7.73
N SER A 221 -4.86 -4.51 -7.62
CA SER A 221 -4.20 -5.75 -7.19
C SER A 221 -4.15 -5.87 -5.68
N VAL A 222 -4.02 -4.74 -5.00
CA VAL A 222 -4.02 -4.63 -3.52
C VAL A 222 -5.03 -3.57 -3.11
N ARG A 223 -5.76 -3.83 -2.02
CA ARG A 223 -6.66 -2.86 -1.37
C ARG A 223 -6.38 -2.88 0.13
N LEU A 224 -6.14 -1.69 0.69
CA LEU A 224 -5.84 -1.48 2.10
C LEU A 224 -6.95 -0.64 2.74
N ASP A 225 -7.55 -1.17 3.80
CA ASP A 225 -8.45 -0.44 4.68
C ASP A 225 -7.64 0.07 5.87
N ILE A 226 -7.49 1.40 6.00
CA ILE A 226 -6.71 2.04 7.06
C ILE A 226 -7.63 2.76 8.04
N ARG A 227 -7.45 2.50 9.34
CA ARG A 227 -8.30 3.04 10.40
C ARG A 227 -7.49 3.46 11.61
N ARG A 228 -7.86 4.59 12.20
CA ARG A 228 -7.42 4.95 13.54
C ARG A 228 -8.17 4.09 14.56
N VAL A 229 -7.43 3.43 15.44
CA VAL A 229 -8.00 2.55 16.48
C VAL A 229 -7.74 3.05 17.90
N GLY A 230 -6.79 3.98 18.07
CA GLY A 230 -6.45 4.53 19.38
C GLY A 230 -5.64 5.83 19.26
N ALA A 231 -5.22 6.35 20.40
CA ALA A 231 -4.33 7.50 20.51
C ALA A 231 -3.04 7.09 21.21
N VAL A 232 -1.90 7.49 20.65
CA VAL A 232 -0.58 7.37 21.30
C VAL A 232 -0.40 8.57 22.21
N LYS A 233 -0.06 8.32 23.48
CA LYS A 233 0.13 9.36 24.48
C LYS A 233 1.55 9.35 25.04
N ASP A 234 2.05 10.53 25.35
CA ASP A 234 3.23 10.74 26.21
C ASP A 234 2.79 11.55 27.43
N GLY A 235 2.65 10.91 28.59
CA GLY A 235 1.95 11.47 29.73
C GLY A 235 0.49 11.77 29.40
N ASP A 236 0.09 13.04 29.54
CA ASP A 236 -1.27 13.52 29.23
C ASP A 236 -1.41 14.03 27.78
N GLU A 237 -0.31 14.17 27.05
CA GLU A 237 -0.31 14.70 25.68
C GLU A 237 -0.54 13.58 24.65
N ILE A 238 -1.41 13.85 23.66
CA ILE A 238 -1.61 12.95 22.52
C ILE A 238 -0.58 13.30 21.45
N ILE A 239 0.38 12.40 21.24
CA ILE A 239 1.50 12.58 20.29
C ILE A 239 1.29 11.85 18.96
N GLY A 240 0.25 11.04 18.84
CA GLY A 240 0.01 10.28 17.62
C GLY A 240 -1.24 9.42 17.68
N ASN A 241 -1.38 8.57 16.70
CA ASN A 241 -2.50 7.63 16.56
C ASN A 241 -2.00 6.19 16.44
N GLU A 242 -2.66 5.27 17.14
CA GLU A 242 -2.62 3.85 16.81
C GLU A 242 -3.45 3.63 15.55
N THR A 243 -2.83 3.05 14.55
CA THR A 243 -3.40 2.89 13.22
C THR A 243 -3.40 1.44 12.83
N ARG A 244 -4.55 0.97 12.37
CA ARG A 244 -4.77 -0.39 11.87
C ARG A 244 -4.92 -0.38 10.37
N VAL A 245 -4.17 -1.24 9.68
CA VAL A 245 -4.29 -1.47 8.25
C VAL A 245 -4.67 -2.93 7.99
N LYS A 246 -5.80 -3.12 7.30
CA LYS A 246 -6.26 -4.44 6.86
C LYS A 246 -6.06 -4.59 5.36
N VAL A 247 -5.39 -5.64 4.95
CA VAL A 247 -5.22 -6.04 3.55
C VAL A 247 -6.49 -6.75 3.09
N VAL A 248 -7.47 -6.00 2.57
CA VAL A 248 -8.79 -6.57 2.20
C VAL A 248 -8.79 -7.25 0.84
N LYS A 249 -7.79 -6.98 0.01
CA LYS A 249 -7.55 -7.65 -1.26
C LYS A 249 -6.06 -7.69 -1.55
N ASN A 250 -5.58 -8.85 -1.99
CA ASN A 250 -4.21 -9.02 -2.47
C ASN A 250 -4.20 -10.13 -3.54
N LYS A 251 -3.68 -9.82 -4.74
CA LYS A 251 -3.54 -10.77 -5.85
C LYS A 251 -2.17 -11.45 -5.90
N LEU A 252 -1.25 -11.06 -5.00
CA LEU A 252 0.16 -11.50 -5.00
C LEU A 252 0.51 -12.38 -3.80
N ALA A 253 -0.29 -12.28 -2.72
CA ALA A 253 -0.15 -13.07 -1.51
C ALA A 253 -1.53 -13.28 -0.86
N PRO A 254 -1.66 -14.16 0.15
CA PRO A 254 -2.91 -14.34 0.88
C PRO A 254 -3.41 -13.01 1.49
N PRO A 255 -4.68 -12.62 1.22
CA PRO A 255 -5.28 -11.40 1.78
C PRO A 255 -5.71 -11.60 3.23
N PHE A 256 -6.37 -10.55 3.79
CA PHE A 256 -7.01 -10.47 5.10
C PHE A 256 -6.05 -10.39 6.29
N ARG A 257 -4.76 -10.17 6.03
CA ARG A 257 -3.80 -9.84 7.08
C ARG A 257 -4.09 -8.45 7.63
N GLN A 258 -3.81 -8.25 8.91
CA GLN A 258 -4.01 -7.01 9.62
C GLN A 258 -2.74 -6.64 10.36
N VAL A 259 -2.42 -5.37 10.37
CA VAL A 259 -1.23 -4.82 11.04
C VAL A 259 -1.62 -3.56 11.78
N ASP A 260 -1.12 -3.42 12.98
CA ASP A 260 -1.22 -2.23 13.79
C ASP A 260 0.16 -1.57 13.90
N PHE A 261 0.21 -0.26 13.72
CA PHE A 261 1.40 0.56 13.90
C PHE A 261 1.05 1.99 14.35
N GLN A 262 2.04 2.70 14.85
CA GLN A 262 1.85 4.05 15.33
C GLN A 262 2.20 5.07 14.25
N ILE A 263 1.33 6.08 14.07
CA ILE A 263 1.62 7.29 13.33
C ILE A 263 1.80 8.43 14.31
N LEU A 264 3.02 8.95 14.43
CA LEU A 264 3.36 10.07 15.30
C LEU A 264 3.17 11.40 14.56
N TYR A 265 2.64 12.41 15.25
CA TYR A 265 2.39 13.71 14.66
C TYR A 265 3.70 14.42 14.30
N GLY A 266 3.83 14.81 13.03
CA GLY A 266 5.03 15.46 12.51
C GLY A 266 6.20 14.53 12.19
N GLU A 267 6.11 13.23 12.51
CA GLU A 267 7.18 12.24 12.27
C GLU A 267 6.74 11.12 11.31
N GLY A 268 5.41 10.83 11.25
CA GLY A 268 4.86 9.77 10.43
C GLY A 268 4.89 8.39 11.11
N ILE A 269 5.12 7.34 10.33
CA ILE A 269 5.12 5.96 10.82
C ILE A 269 6.30 5.75 11.78
N SER A 270 6.00 5.28 13.00
CA SER A 270 6.99 5.03 14.06
C SER A 270 7.80 3.76 13.77
N LYS A 271 8.79 3.88 12.88
CA LYS A 271 9.63 2.74 12.47
C LYS A 271 10.35 2.08 13.65
N ASN A 272 10.95 2.88 14.54
CA ASN A 272 11.62 2.35 15.74
C ASN A 272 10.64 1.67 16.69
N GLY A 273 9.39 2.13 16.75
CA GLY A 273 8.32 1.49 17.51
C GLY A 273 8.00 0.09 16.99
N GLU A 274 7.88 -0.06 15.67
CA GLU A 274 7.68 -1.36 15.03
C GLU A 274 8.89 -2.29 15.22
N LEU A 275 10.12 -1.76 15.09
CA LEU A 275 11.35 -2.55 15.32
C LEU A 275 11.40 -3.17 16.71
N ILE A 276 11.02 -2.41 17.75
CA ILE A 276 10.96 -2.93 19.11
C ILE A 276 9.84 -3.96 19.27
N GLU A 277 8.64 -3.70 18.75
CA GLU A 277 7.49 -4.61 18.86
C GLU A 277 7.73 -5.93 18.13
N LEU A 278 8.10 -5.84 16.85
CA LEU A 278 8.41 -7.01 16.04
C LEU A 278 9.66 -7.74 16.58
N GLY A 279 10.69 -7.00 17.02
CA GLY A 279 11.87 -7.57 17.62
C GLY A 279 11.58 -8.40 18.88
N VAL A 280 10.69 -7.90 19.75
CA VAL A 280 10.26 -8.65 20.95
C VAL A 280 9.41 -9.86 20.54
N LYS A 281 8.45 -9.68 19.63
CA LYS A 281 7.56 -10.74 19.16
C LYS A 281 8.33 -11.92 18.55
N HIS A 282 9.39 -11.63 17.80
CA HIS A 282 10.24 -12.63 17.14
C HIS A 282 11.50 -12.97 17.94
N LYS A 283 11.56 -12.61 19.24
CA LYS A 283 12.66 -12.95 20.14
C LYS A 283 14.05 -12.47 19.66
N LEU A 284 14.08 -11.43 18.83
CA LEU A 284 15.31 -10.73 18.42
C LEU A 284 15.67 -9.63 19.40
N VAL A 285 14.70 -9.11 20.14
CA VAL A 285 14.86 -8.16 21.24
C VAL A 285 14.32 -8.83 22.50
N ASP A 286 15.15 -8.92 23.52
CA ASP A 286 14.74 -9.46 24.81
C ASP A 286 13.95 -8.41 25.61
N LYS A 287 12.84 -8.85 26.21
CA LYS A 287 12.05 -8.03 27.13
C LYS A 287 11.95 -8.73 28.49
N SER A 288 12.47 -8.08 29.53
CA SER A 288 12.39 -8.56 30.92
C SER A 288 11.80 -7.47 31.80
N GLY A 289 10.53 -7.63 32.18
CA GLY A 289 9.76 -6.59 32.84
C GLY A 289 9.71 -5.32 31.98
N ALA A 290 10.18 -4.20 32.53
CA ALA A 290 10.26 -2.92 31.80
C ALA A 290 11.54 -2.76 30.97
N TRP A 291 12.50 -3.69 31.02
CA TRP A 291 13.77 -3.57 30.34
C TRP A 291 13.77 -4.25 28.97
N TYR A 292 14.37 -3.57 28.00
CA TYR A 292 14.64 -4.09 26.65
C TYR A 292 16.15 -4.28 26.49
N ALA A 293 16.53 -5.38 25.84
CA ALA A 293 17.93 -5.69 25.52
C ALA A 293 18.06 -6.21 24.08
N TYR A 294 19.18 -5.91 23.43
CA TYR A 294 19.53 -6.39 22.10
C TYR A 294 20.97 -6.89 22.11
N ASN A 295 21.20 -8.13 21.63
CA ASN A 295 22.50 -8.81 21.67
C ASN A 295 23.14 -8.85 23.08
N GLY A 296 22.33 -8.89 24.14
CA GLY A 296 22.79 -8.89 25.55
C GLY A 296 22.97 -7.49 26.15
N ASP A 297 22.97 -6.43 25.38
CA ASP A 297 23.09 -5.06 25.86
C ASP A 297 21.73 -4.44 26.16
N LYS A 298 21.61 -3.78 27.31
CA LYS A 298 20.39 -3.05 27.68
C LYS A 298 20.22 -1.81 26.79
N ILE A 299 19.12 -1.73 26.04
CA ILE A 299 18.83 -0.64 25.12
C ILE A 299 17.81 0.38 25.68
N GLY A 300 17.14 0.07 26.80
CA GLY A 300 16.26 1.04 27.47
C GLY A 300 15.35 0.41 28.52
N GLN A 301 14.92 1.24 29.47
CA GLN A 301 13.82 0.92 30.37
C GLN A 301 12.55 1.60 29.84
N GLY A 302 11.56 0.80 29.45
CA GLY A 302 10.36 1.24 28.75
C GLY A 302 10.56 1.35 27.23
N LYS A 303 9.46 1.19 26.45
CA LYS A 303 9.47 1.22 24.99
C LYS A 303 10.03 2.54 24.44
N ALA A 304 9.62 3.67 25.02
CA ALA A 304 10.06 5.00 24.56
C ALA A 304 11.58 5.17 24.62
N ASN A 305 12.23 4.72 25.70
CA ASN A 305 13.69 4.79 25.82
C ASN A 305 14.39 3.85 24.84
N ALA A 306 13.85 2.65 24.60
CA ALA A 306 14.40 1.72 23.62
C ALA A 306 14.27 2.28 22.18
N MET A 307 13.15 2.94 21.84
CA MET A 307 12.97 3.63 20.56
C MET A 307 13.97 4.77 20.39
N LYS A 308 14.18 5.59 21.43
CA LYS A 308 15.16 6.68 21.43
C LYS A 308 16.58 6.15 21.23
N TRP A 309 16.94 5.06 21.93
CA TRP A 309 18.23 4.42 21.77
C TRP A 309 18.45 3.93 20.32
N LEU A 310 17.43 3.34 19.66
CA LEU A 310 17.51 2.96 18.25
C LEU A 310 17.67 4.17 17.34
N ALA A 311 17.03 5.30 17.64
CA ALA A 311 17.20 6.54 16.88
C ALA A 311 18.64 7.09 16.97
N GLU A 312 19.28 6.95 18.13
CA GLU A 312 20.68 7.33 18.37
C GLU A 312 21.70 6.31 17.79
N ASN A 313 21.24 5.09 17.48
CA ASN A 313 22.05 4.01 16.94
C ASN A 313 21.51 3.46 15.60
N PRO A 314 21.53 4.26 14.50
CA PRO A 314 20.88 3.92 13.24
C PRO A 314 21.44 2.68 12.55
N THR A 315 22.73 2.37 12.76
CA THR A 315 23.35 1.12 12.25
C THR A 315 22.74 -0.12 12.88
N VAL A 316 22.49 -0.08 14.20
CA VAL A 316 21.85 -1.20 14.91
C VAL A 316 20.38 -1.32 14.52
N ALA A 317 19.68 -0.19 14.36
CA ALA A 317 18.32 -0.18 13.89
C ALA A 317 18.20 -0.82 12.48
N ALA A 318 19.12 -0.51 11.57
CA ALA A 318 19.16 -1.11 10.23
C ALA A 318 19.51 -2.62 10.28
N GLU A 319 20.42 -3.03 11.15
CA GLU A 319 20.74 -4.46 11.36
C GLU A 319 19.51 -5.22 11.86
N LEU A 320 18.83 -4.70 12.87
CA LEU A 320 17.63 -5.30 13.44
C LEU A 320 16.51 -5.38 12.38
N GLU A 321 16.29 -4.32 11.60
CA GLU A 321 15.33 -4.32 10.50
C GLU A 321 15.63 -5.43 9.49
N ASN A 322 16.89 -5.54 9.05
CA ASN A 322 17.28 -6.56 8.09
C ASN A 322 17.05 -7.97 8.62
N LYS A 323 17.32 -8.21 9.90
CA LYS A 323 17.05 -9.51 10.56
C LYS A 323 15.54 -9.80 10.58
N ILE A 324 14.73 -8.83 11.01
CA ILE A 324 13.27 -8.96 11.05
C ILE A 324 12.72 -9.24 9.64
N ARG A 325 13.13 -8.46 8.63
CA ARG A 325 12.68 -8.65 7.25
C ARG A 325 13.09 -10.01 6.70
N ALA A 326 14.35 -10.43 6.91
CA ALA A 326 14.84 -11.73 6.44
C ALA A 326 14.05 -12.88 7.05
N GLU A 327 13.75 -12.85 8.35
CA GLU A 327 13.00 -13.89 9.04
C GLU A 327 11.53 -13.93 8.57
N LEU A 328 10.86 -12.78 8.50
CA LEU A 328 9.41 -12.70 8.21
C LEU A 328 9.07 -12.87 6.73
N LEU A 329 9.92 -12.42 5.82
CA LEU A 329 9.71 -12.58 4.37
C LEU A 329 10.16 -13.94 3.87
N ALA A 330 11.14 -14.58 4.51
CA ALA A 330 11.57 -15.95 4.14
C ALA A 330 10.52 -17.01 4.51
N ASN A 331 9.73 -16.78 5.58
CA ASN A 331 8.73 -17.72 6.09
C ASN A 331 7.38 -17.02 6.34
N PRO A 332 6.69 -16.52 5.32
CA PRO A 332 5.45 -15.77 5.49
C PRO A 332 4.30 -16.57 6.11
N GLU A 333 4.34 -17.91 6.06
CA GLU A 333 3.35 -18.78 6.72
C GLU A 333 3.60 -18.93 8.23
N GLN A 334 4.86 -18.97 8.67
CA GLN A 334 5.20 -19.02 10.10
C GLN A 334 4.93 -17.67 10.80
N ALA A 335 5.13 -16.57 10.10
CA ALA A 335 4.74 -15.24 10.58
C ALA A 335 3.22 -15.16 10.85
N LEU A 336 2.40 -15.86 10.04
CA LEU A 336 0.95 -15.97 10.20
C LEU A 336 0.52 -16.75 11.45
N LEU A 337 1.20 -17.85 11.76
CA LEU A 337 0.87 -18.68 12.92
C LEU A 337 1.16 -17.94 14.24
N ALA A 338 2.24 -17.19 14.30
CA ALA A 338 2.56 -16.34 15.44
C ALA A 338 1.52 -15.22 15.67
N ASP A 339 0.88 -14.69 14.60
CA ASP A 339 -0.18 -13.70 14.72
C ASP A 339 -1.51 -14.29 15.23
N ILE A 340 -1.77 -15.56 14.96
CA ILE A 340 -2.97 -16.26 15.42
C ILE A 340 -2.84 -16.64 16.90
N GLU A 341 -1.66 -17.11 17.32
CA GLU A 341 -1.40 -17.52 18.71
C GLU A 341 -1.44 -16.33 19.67
N THR A 342 -0.85 -15.18 19.32
CA THR A 342 -0.90 -13.95 20.15
C THR A 342 -2.31 -13.38 20.27
N ASN A 343 -3.15 -13.45 19.23
CA ASN A 343 -4.54 -13.01 19.30
C ASN A 343 -5.47 -13.94 20.09
N SER A 344 -5.07 -15.21 20.32
CA SER A 344 -5.81 -16.14 21.17
C SER A 344 -5.46 -15.98 22.65
N GLU A 345 -4.21 -15.72 22.98
CA GLU A 345 -3.76 -15.49 24.36
C GLU A 345 -4.32 -14.18 24.95
N GLU A 346 -4.39 -13.09 24.15
CA GLU A 346 -5.00 -11.83 24.62
C GLU A 346 -6.52 -11.92 24.85
N LYS A 347 -7.21 -12.96 24.36
CA LYS A 347 -8.64 -13.17 24.62
C LYS A 347 -8.91 -14.02 25.85
N GLU A 348 -7.99 -14.85 26.26
CA GLU A 348 -8.11 -15.66 27.47
C GLU A 348 -7.80 -14.88 28.77
N ASP A 349 -7.06 -13.78 28.68
CA ASP A 349 -6.77 -12.90 29.83
C ASP A 349 -7.91 -11.88 30.14
N PHE A 350 -9.01 -11.89 29.36
CA PHE A 350 -10.16 -10.98 29.53
C PHE A 350 -11.49 -11.71 29.81
N GLU A 351 -11.50 -13.04 30.04
CA GLU A 351 -12.61 -13.78 30.62
C GLU A 351 -12.29 -14.13 32.11
#